data_e1b30fd5de8eaa435e8a3e92994a0aa1
#
_entry.id   e1b30fd5de8eaa435e8a3e92994a0aa1
#
_cell.length_a   1.000
_cell.length_b   1.000
_cell.length_c   1.000
_cell.angle_alpha   90.00
_cell.angle_beta   90.00
_cell.angle_gamma   90.00
#
_symmetry.space_group_name_H-M   'P 1'
#
loop_
_entity.id
_entity.type
_entity.pdbx_description
1 polymer ?
#
loop_
_entity_poly.entity_id
_entity_poly.type
_entity_poly.pdbx_seq_one_letter_code
_entity_poly.pdbx_strand_id
1 'polypeptide(L)'
;MKTIRLFLLGVCLGLAHAAGAQSYLPQKSAFSIGAGPMWGIVEGKGNFHDEVGATTCGFFGMEYRYYAIPNIALGVAYNHLWGSKDNNSLSCNYVAPTFTARWLWAEDRQGFWMTVGVGYFGYKDDLTYGDEFKKGYLGASFSVGYEFAIAGGVGLQLRADCLAADFKYNGYRYGHSHHYYDDWDSSMSYLSLGVALVFGK
;
A
#
# COMPACT_ATOMS: atom_id res chain seq x y z
N MET A 1 17.73 9.81 5.87
CA MET A 1 18.33 10.10 4.54
C MET A 1 19.12 8.95 3.92
N LYS A 2 19.86 8.10 4.66
CA LYS A 2 20.60 6.95 4.10
C LYS A 2 19.66 5.87 3.57
N THR A 3 18.57 5.59 4.25
CA THR A 3 17.58 4.56 3.89
C THR A 3 16.86 4.87 2.57
N ILE A 4 16.51 6.14 2.34
CA ILE A 4 15.86 6.58 1.08
C ILE A 4 16.82 6.41 -0.12
N ARG A 5 18.12 6.66 0.07
CA ARG A 5 19.11 6.48 -0.99
C ARG A 5 19.30 5.01 -1.36
N LEU A 6 19.33 4.12 -0.37
CA LEU A 6 19.41 2.67 -0.59
C LEU A 6 18.14 2.15 -1.29
N PHE A 7 16.98 2.65 -0.91
CA PHE A 7 15.70 2.32 -1.54
C PHE A 7 15.69 2.75 -3.01
N LEU A 8 16.05 4.02 -3.30
CA LEU A 8 16.15 4.53 -4.67
C LEU A 8 17.16 3.76 -5.52
N LEU A 9 18.30 3.38 -4.94
CA LEU A 9 19.31 2.58 -5.64
C LEU A 9 18.78 1.19 -5.98
N GLY A 10 18.04 0.54 -5.07
CA GLY A 10 17.40 -0.75 -5.30
C GLY A 10 16.34 -0.66 -6.41
N VAL A 11 15.52 0.39 -6.40
CA VAL A 11 14.52 0.66 -7.45
C VAL A 11 15.23 0.88 -8.81
N CYS A 12 16.28 1.71 -8.87
CA CYS A 12 17.02 1.97 -10.12
C CYS A 12 17.68 0.71 -10.67
N LEU A 13 18.30 -0.12 -9.82
CA LEU A 13 18.90 -1.39 -10.23
C LEU A 13 17.84 -2.37 -10.74
N GLY A 14 16.69 -2.44 -10.06
CA GLY A 14 15.54 -3.23 -10.47
C GLY A 14 15.03 -2.80 -11.86
N LEU A 15 14.89 -1.50 -12.09
CA LEU A 15 14.45 -0.94 -13.36
C LEU A 15 15.42 -1.23 -14.51
N ALA A 16 16.73 -1.14 -14.27
CA ALA A 16 17.75 -1.42 -15.27
C ALA A 16 17.69 -2.89 -15.73
N HIS A 17 17.45 -3.83 -14.82
CA HIS A 17 17.27 -5.24 -15.16
C HIS A 17 15.94 -5.50 -15.90
N ALA A 18 14.85 -4.86 -15.50
CA ALA A 18 13.55 -5.01 -16.16
C ALA A 18 13.57 -4.51 -17.61
N ALA A 19 14.31 -3.44 -17.89
CA ALA A 19 14.46 -2.91 -19.24
C ALA A 19 15.26 -3.83 -20.19
N GLY A 20 16.15 -4.67 -19.65
CA GLY A 20 16.95 -5.62 -20.42
C GLY A 20 16.30 -6.98 -20.66
N ALA A 21 15.22 -7.31 -19.96
CA ALA A 21 14.55 -8.60 -20.09
C ALA A 21 13.61 -8.62 -21.31
N GLN A 22 13.82 -9.59 -22.17
CA GLN A 22 13.36 -9.66 -23.57
C GLN A 22 11.86 -9.81 -23.82
N SER A 23 11.51 -9.25 -24.92
CA SER A 23 10.53 -9.54 -26.00
C SER A 23 9.56 -10.71 -25.79
N TYR A 24 8.63 -10.61 -24.88
CA TYR A 24 7.37 -11.30 -24.94
C TYR A 24 6.25 -10.29 -25.20
N LEU A 25 5.27 -10.63 -26.04
CA LEU A 25 4.13 -9.74 -26.31
C LEU A 25 3.30 -9.61 -25.03
N PRO A 26 3.45 -8.53 -24.29
CA PRO A 26 2.81 -8.42 -23.01
C PRO A 26 1.39 -7.97 -23.17
N GLN A 27 0.58 -8.33 -22.20
CA GLN A 27 -0.66 -7.61 -21.95
C GLN A 27 -0.36 -6.12 -21.92
N LYS A 28 -1.09 -5.36 -22.76
CA LYS A 28 -0.97 -3.89 -22.75
C LYS A 28 -1.54 -3.29 -21.48
N SER A 29 -2.47 -4.00 -20.85
CA SER A 29 -3.09 -3.55 -19.60
C SER A 29 -3.40 -4.73 -18.69
N ALA A 30 -3.36 -4.47 -17.39
CA ALA A 30 -3.77 -5.42 -16.37
C ALA A 30 -4.58 -4.70 -15.29
N PHE A 31 -5.62 -5.36 -14.81
CA PHE A 31 -6.37 -4.95 -13.63
C PHE A 31 -6.22 -6.03 -12.57
N SER A 32 -5.89 -5.65 -11.35
CA SER A 32 -5.81 -6.56 -10.23
C SER A 32 -6.75 -6.16 -9.11
N ILE A 33 -7.28 -7.18 -8.42
CA ILE A 33 -8.12 -7.03 -7.24
C ILE A 33 -7.68 -8.06 -6.21
N GLY A 34 -7.40 -7.62 -4.98
CA GLY A 34 -6.85 -8.49 -3.96
C GLY A 34 -7.21 -8.08 -2.55
N ALA A 35 -6.96 -9.00 -1.64
CA ALA A 35 -7.19 -8.79 -0.21
C ALA A 35 -6.25 -9.66 0.62
N GLY A 36 -6.12 -9.33 1.90
CA GLY A 36 -5.33 -10.11 2.84
C GLY A 36 -5.28 -9.52 4.24
N PRO A 37 -4.61 -10.20 5.16
CA PRO A 37 -4.30 -9.67 6.47
C PRO A 37 -3.28 -8.54 6.40
N MET A 38 -3.35 -7.66 7.37
CA MET A 38 -2.48 -6.49 7.50
C MET A 38 -2.04 -6.31 8.94
N TRP A 39 -0.81 -5.85 9.11
CA TRP A 39 -0.22 -5.50 10.41
C TRP A 39 0.26 -4.05 10.37
N GLY A 40 -0.11 -3.29 11.39
CA GLY A 40 0.39 -1.93 11.58
C GLY A 40 1.72 -1.94 12.35
N ILE A 41 2.65 -1.13 11.90
CA ILE A 41 3.88 -0.77 12.60
C ILE A 41 3.81 0.74 12.81
N VAL A 42 3.71 1.17 14.06
CA VAL A 42 3.64 2.59 14.39
C VAL A 42 4.85 2.96 15.21
N GLU A 43 5.58 3.99 14.76
CA GLU A 43 6.67 4.60 15.51
C GLU A 43 6.31 6.06 15.78
N GLY A 44 6.29 6.48 17.05
CA GLY A 44 6.08 7.89 17.43
C GLY A 44 5.57 8.07 18.85
N LYS A 45 5.65 9.31 19.34
CA LYS A 45 5.02 9.70 20.62
C LYS A 45 3.57 10.08 20.36
N GLY A 46 2.63 9.38 20.95
CA GLY A 46 1.21 9.64 20.81
C GLY A 46 0.53 8.53 20.02
N ASN A 47 0.31 7.42 20.68
CA ASN A 47 -0.16 6.19 20.06
C ASN A 47 -1.67 6.20 19.85
N PHE A 48 -2.16 6.69 18.71
CA PHE A 48 -3.51 6.35 18.25
C PHE A 48 -3.69 4.83 18.17
N HIS A 49 -2.64 4.12 17.75
CA HIS A 49 -2.66 2.67 17.66
C HIS A 49 -2.73 1.97 19.03
N ASP A 50 -2.13 2.54 20.07
CA ASP A 50 -2.23 1.98 21.42
C ASP A 50 -3.64 2.19 22.01
N GLU A 51 -4.34 3.26 21.63
CA GLU A 51 -5.72 3.51 22.02
C GLU A 51 -6.72 2.68 21.20
N VAL A 52 -6.53 2.57 19.88
CA VAL A 52 -7.36 1.73 19.01
C VAL A 52 -6.96 0.27 19.11
N GLY A 53 -5.67 0.01 19.31
CA GLY A 53 -5.09 -1.32 19.54
C GLY A 53 -5.62 -2.39 18.60
N ALA A 54 -5.85 -2.07 17.33
CA ALA A 54 -6.45 -2.96 16.35
C ALA A 54 -5.60 -4.21 16.20
N THR A 55 -6.07 -5.31 16.74
CA THR A 55 -5.38 -6.61 16.68
C THR A 55 -5.69 -7.37 15.40
N THR A 56 -6.80 -7.04 14.75
CA THR A 56 -7.24 -7.69 13.50
C THR A 56 -7.43 -6.62 12.45
N CYS A 57 -6.53 -6.59 11.50
CA CYS A 57 -6.57 -5.67 10.38
C CYS A 57 -6.64 -6.45 9.06
N GLY A 58 -7.32 -5.86 8.10
CA GLY A 58 -7.39 -6.36 6.74
C GLY A 58 -7.15 -5.28 5.72
N PHE A 59 -6.82 -5.67 4.52
CA PHE A 59 -6.78 -4.77 3.37
C PHE A 59 -7.53 -5.34 2.18
N PHE A 60 -8.03 -4.44 1.37
CA PHE A 60 -8.56 -4.68 0.04
C PHE A 60 -7.89 -3.72 -0.91
N GLY A 61 -7.38 -4.22 -2.03
CA GLY A 61 -6.67 -3.41 -3.01
C GLY A 61 -7.14 -3.66 -4.43
N MET A 62 -7.14 -2.60 -5.22
CA MET A 62 -7.35 -2.63 -6.67
C MET A 62 -6.22 -1.85 -7.33
N GLU A 63 -5.74 -2.33 -8.48
CA GLU A 63 -4.72 -1.64 -9.24
C GLU A 63 -4.97 -1.85 -10.74
N TYR A 64 -4.92 -0.75 -11.50
CA TYR A 64 -4.86 -0.77 -12.95
C TYR A 64 -3.45 -0.42 -13.40
N ARG A 65 -2.90 -1.20 -14.34
CA ARG A 65 -1.57 -1.04 -14.91
C ARG A 65 -1.63 -0.99 -16.42
N TYR A 66 -0.97 -0.02 -17.00
CA TYR A 66 -0.76 0.09 -18.45
C TYR A 66 0.72 -0.08 -18.76
N TYR A 67 1.07 -1.10 -19.52
CA TYR A 67 2.44 -1.44 -19.89
C TYR A 67 2.85 -0.65 -21.13
N ALA A 68 3.58 0.45 -20.92
CA ALA A 68 4.15 1.25 -22.02
C ALA A 68 5.26 0.50 -22.77
N ILE A 69 6.02 -0.32 -22.02
CA ILE A 69 6.98 -1.30 -22.52
C ILE A 69 6.74 -2.63 -21.80
N PRO A 70 7.21 -3.75 -22.35
CA PRO A 70 6.88 -5.09 -21.86
C PRO A 70 6.95 -5.30 -20.34
N ASN A 71 7.93 -4.69 -19.69
CA ASN A 71 8.25 -4.94 -18.30
C ASN A 71 8.00 -3.74 -17.39
N ILE A 72 7.50 -2.64 -17.93
CA ILE A 72 7.29 -1.39 -17.19
C ILE A 72 5.88 -0.88 -17.42
N ALA A 73 5.16 -0.63 -16.35
CA ALA A 73 3.82 -0.07 -16.39
C ALA A 73 3.70 1.21 -15.56
N LEU A 74 2.83 2.07 -16.02
CA LEU A 74 2.24 3.15 -15.23
C LEU A 74 0.82 2.73 -14.84
N GLY A 75 0.40 3.10 -13.64
CA GLY A 75 -0.89 2.67 -13.15
C GLY A 75 -1.48 3.59 -12.09
N VAL A 76 -2.61 3.14 -11.56
CA VAL A 76 -3.26 3.75 -10.41
C VAL A 76 -3.66 2.63 -9.46
N ALA A 77 -3.32 2.78 -8.17
CA ALA A 77 -3.72 1.88 -7.12
C ALA A 77 -4.69 2.54 -6.16
N TYR A 78 -5.64 1.75 -5.69
CA TYR A 78 -6.50 2.06 -4.56
C TYR A 78 -6.35 0.95 -3.51
N ASN A 79 -6.10 1.33 -2.26
CA ASN A 79 -6.10 0.40 -1.14
C ASN A 79 -7.02 0.93 -0.05
N HIS A 80 -7.88 0.05 0.46
CA HIS A 80 -8.69 0.27 1.63
C HIS A 80 -8.20 -0.65 2.74
N LEU A 81 -7.88 -0.07 3.89
CA LEU A 81 -7.40 -0.76 5.07
C LEU A 81 -8.40 -0.55 6.19
N TRP A 82 -8.67 -1.60 6.95
CA TRP A 82 -9.59 -1.53 8.07
C TRP A 82 -9.10 -2.38 9.24
N GLY A 83 -9.44 -1.95 10.43
CA GLY A 83 -9.16 -2.67 11.67
C GLY A 83 -10.19 -2.32 12.73
N SER A 84 -10.39 -3.22 13.68
CA SER A 84 -11.29 -2.99 14.82
C SER A 84 -10.79 -3.68 16.08
N LYS A 85 -10.97 -3.02 17.23
CA LYS A 85 -10.75 -3.58 18.56
C LYS A 85 -11.65 -2.86 19.57
N ASP A 86 -12.32 -3.62 20.44
CA ASP A 86 -13.07 -3.11 21.61
C ASP A 86 -14.01 -1.93 21.31
N ASN A 87 -14.80 -2.00 20.23
CA ASN A 87 -15.68 -0.96 19.70
C ASN A 87 -14.99 0.25 19.05
N ASN A 88 -13.68 0.27 18.97
CA ASN A 88 -12.94 1.25 18.18
C ASN A 88 -12.72 0.72 16.77
N SER A 89 -12.79 1.58 15.77
CA SER A 89 -12.55 1.21 14.39
C SER A 89 -11.58 2.15 13.69
N LEU A 90 -10.75 1.58 12.82
CA LEU A 90 -9.79 2.25 11.98
C LEU A 90 -10.14 2.01 10.53
N SER A 91 -10.12 3.05 9.72
CA SER A 91 -10.30 2.96 8.28
C SER A 91 -9.33 3.89 7.57
N CYS A 92 -8.60 3.34 6.61
CA CYS A 92 -7.68 4.13 5.78
C CYS A 92 -7.98 3.88 4.30
N ASN A 93 -7.84 4.95 3.51
CA ASN A 93 -7.97 4.88 2.06
C ASN A 93 -6.70 5.46 1.43
N TYR A 94 -6.11 4.72 0.53
CA TYR A 94 -4.93 5.16 -0.19
C TYR A 94 -5.21 5.13 -1.69
N VAL A 95 -4.91 6.24 -2.37
CA VAL A 95 -4.99 6.36 -3.83
C VAL A 95 -3.71 6.95 -4.34
N ALA A 96 -3.06 6.29 -5.28
CA ALA A 96 -1.79 6.75 -5.83
C ALA A 96 -1.61 6.38 -7.29
N PRO A 97 -0.98 7.24 -8.10
CA PRO A 97 -0.30 6.81 -9.30
C PRO A 97 0.82 5.83 -8.94
N THR A 98 1.01 4.83 -9.77
CA THR A 98 1.98 3.76 -9.53
C THR A 98 2.92 3.58 -10.70
N PHE A 99 4.12 3.12 -10.37
CA PHE A 99 5.11 2.66 -11.31
C PHE A 99 5.42 1.19 -11.01
N THR A 100 5.26 0.30 -11.99
CA THR A 100 5.47 -1.13 -11.83
C THR A 100 6.57 -1.61 -12.76
N ALA A 101 7.49 -2.38 -12.22
CA ALA A 101 8.44 -3.20 -12.97
C ALA A 101 8.12 -4.68 -12.76
N ARG A 102 8.24 -5.48 -13.83
CA ARG A 102 8.05 -6.94 -13.77
C ARG A 102 9.15 -7.67 -14.49
N TRP A 103 9.45 -8.87 -14.00
CA TRP A 103 10.39 -9.82 -14.58
C TRP A 103 9.64 -11.12 -14.85
N LEU A 104 9.30 -11.35 -16.11
CA LEU A 104 8.63 -12.57 -16.53
C LEU A 104 9.68 -13.55 -17.01
N TRP A 105 9.61 -14.76 -16.53
CA TRP A 105 10.33 -15.88 -17.08
C TRP A 105 9.34 -16.90 -17.62
N ALA A 106 9.67 -17.40 -18.79
CA ALA A 106 8.87 -18.31 -19.59
C ALA A 106 7.68 -17.69 -20.33
N GLU A 107 7.22 -18.44 -21.30
CA GLU A 107 6.09 -18.13 -22.17
C GLU A 107 4.77 -17.96 -21.40
N ASP A 108 4.73 -18.48 -20.17
CA ASP A 108 3.53 -18.56 -19.32
C ASP A 108 3.20 -17.30 -18.53
N ARG A 109 3.92 -16.19 -18.76
CA ARG A 109 3.69 -14.90 -18.06
C ARG A 109 3.81 -14.97 -16.54
N GLN A 110 4.56 -15.94 -16.03
CA GLN A 110 4.85 -16.03 -14.60
C GLN A 110 6.08 -15.18 -14.26
N GLY A 111 6.10 -14.58 -13.12
CA GLY A 111 7.28 -13.84 -12.71
C GLY A 111 7.10 -12.93 -11.52
N PHE A 112 8.18 -12.30 -11.15
CA PHE A 112 8.19 -11.28 -10.12
C PHE A 112 7.74 -9.93 -10.66
N TRP A 113 7.15 -9.17 -9.80
CA TRP A 113 6.84 -7.78 -10.03
C TRP A 113 7.10 -6.95 -8.77
N MET A 114 7.34 -5.67 -8.96
CA MET A 114 7.42 -4.68 -7.90
C MET A 114 6.71 -3.40 -8.35
N THR A 115 6.03 -2.75 -7.42
CA THR A 115 5.31 -1.50 -7.65
C THR A 115 5.68 -0.49 -6.57
N VAL A 116 5.84 0.75 -6.98
CA VAL A 116 5.97 1.90 -6.08
C VAL A 116 4.89 2.91 -6.39
N GLY A 117 4.40 3.60 -5.37
CA GLY A 117 3.40 4.65 -5.52
C GLY A 117 3.57 5.74 -4.48
N VAL A 118 3.19 6.96 -4.82
CA VAL A 118 3.10 8.09 -3.89
C VAL A 118 1.79 8.81 -4.15
N GLY A 119 0.97 8.96 -3.12
CA GLY A 119 -0.37 9.51 -3.31
C GLY A 119 -1.07 9.92 -2.02
N TYR A 120 -2.36 10.11 -2.13
CA TYR A 120 -3.20 10.52 -1.02
C TYR A 120 -3.51 9.35 -0.09
N PHE A 121 -3.27 9.57 1.20
CA PHE A 121 -3.59 8.66 2.29
C PHE A 121 -4.61 9.32 3.21
N GLY A 122 -5.85 8.85 3.18
CA GLY A 122 -6.93 9.29 4.05
C GLY A 122 -7.05 8.37 5.24
N TYR A 123 -6.96 8.92 6.43
CA TYR A 123 -7.08 8.23 7.71
C TYR A 123 -8.38 8.62 8.40
N LYS A 124 -9.09 7.65 8.95
CA LYS A 124 -10.28 7.83 9.78
C LYS A 124 -10.23 6.87 10.96
N ASP A 125 -10.49 7.40 12.13
CA ASP A 125 -10.55 6.68 13.40
C ASP A 125 -11.84 7.04 14.13
N ASP A 126 -12.60 6.02 14.57
CA ASP A 126 -13.82 6.17 15.36
C ASP A 126 -13.58 5.55 16.73
N LEU A 127 -13.49 6.40 17.76
CA LEU A 127 -13.27 5.97 19.15
C LEU A 127 -14.59 5.81 19.90
N THR A 128 -14.64 4.88 20.84
CA THR A 128 -15.82 4.51 21.63
C THR A 128 -16.48 5.68 22.37
N TYR A 129 -15.74 6.75 22.64
CA TYR A 129 -16.23 7.94 23.35
C TYR A 129 -16.77 9.04 22.43
N GLY A 130 -16.97 8.76 21.13
CA GLY A 130 -17.60 9.68 20.18
C GLY A 130 -16.64 10.67 19.51
N ASP A 131 -15.35 10.51 19.72
CA ASP A 131 -14.35 11.31 19.01
C ASP A 131 -14.02 10.67 17.67
N GLU A 132 -14.36 11.36 16.58
CA GLU A 132 -13.98 11.00 15.22
C GLU A 132 -12.75 11.82 14.81
N PHE A 133 -11.69 11.14 14.41
CA PHE A 133 -10.54 11.78 13.81
C PHE A 133 -10.46 11.44 12.32
N LYS A 134 -10.37 12.46 11.47
CA LYS A 134 -10.26 12.29 10.02
C LYS A 134 -9.26 13.27 9.44
N LYS A 135 -8.25 12.75 8.75
CA LYS A 135 -7.23 13.56 8.10
C LYS A 135 -6.68 12.91 6.83
N GLY A 136 -6.20 13.76 5.92
CA GLY A 136 -5.53 13.32 4.69
C GLY A 136 -4.06 13.71 4.68
N TYR A 137 -3.23 12.81 4.19
CA TYR A 137 -1.77 12.94 4.19
C TYR A 137 -1.18 12.47 2.86
N LEU A 138 0.10 12.74 2.66
CA LEU A 138 0.87 12.13 1.59
C LEU A 138 1.41 10.79 2.09
N GLY A 139 1.10 9.71 1.37
CA GLY A 139 1.59 8.37 1.66
C GLY A 139 2.44 7.83 0.52
N ALA A 140 3.29 6.88 0.85
CA ALA A 140 4.08 6.12 -0.10
C ALA A 140 3.77 4.63 0.04
N SER A 141 3.72 3.91 -1.09
CA SER A 141 3.53 2.47 -1.12
C SER A 141 4.65 1.77 -1.85
N PHE A 142 4.93 0.57 -1.39
CA PHE A 142 5.82 -0.37 -2.03
C PHE A 142 5.19 -1.75 -2.00
N SER A 143 5.09 -2.41 -3.14
CA SER A 143 4.52 -3.74 -3.27
C SER A 143 5.46 -4.63 -4.06
N VAL A 144 5.58 -5.87 -3.65
CA VAL A 144 6.29 -6.92 -4.38
C VAL A 144 5.44 -8.17 -4.42
N GLY A 145 5.65 -8.99 -5.43
CA GLY A 145 4.94 -10.24 -5.49
C GLY A 145 5.35 -11.13 -6.64
N TYR A 146 4.71 -12.28 -6.69
CA TYR A 146 4.84 -13.24 -7.76
C TYR A 146 3.49 -13.47 -8.42
N GLU A 147 3.47 -13.43 -9.76
CA GLU A 147 2.28 -13.66 -10.58
C GLU A 147 2.35 -15.02 -11.22
N PHE A 148 1.30 -15.81 -11.04
CA PHE A 148 1.08 -17.11 -11.67
C PHE A 148 0.02 -16.95 -12.76
N ALA A 149 0.32 -17.35 -13.98
CA ALA A 149 -0.69 -17.45 -15.02
C ALA A 149 -1.63 -18.63 -14.72
N ILE A 150 -2.94 -18.40 -14.77
CA ILE A 150 -3.94 -19.47 -14.62
C ILE A 150 -4.45 -19.90 -16.00
N ALA A 151 -5.10 -19.02 -16.72
CA ALA A 151 -5.62 -19.24 -18.06
C ALA A 151 -6.13 -17.94 -18.69
N GLY A 152 -6.16 -17.87 -20.03
CA GLY A 152 -7.00 -16.92 -20.78
C GLY A 152 -6.88 -15.43 -20.41
N GLY A 153 -5.73 -14.98 -19.92
CA GLY A 153 -5.57 -13.58 -19.47
C GLY A 153 -5.91 -13.37 -18.00
N VAL A 154 -6.11 -14.45 -17.23
CA VAL A 154 -6.30 -14.43 -15.77
C VAL A 154 -5.05 -14.95 -15.08
N GLY A 155 -4.60 -14.27 -14.06
CA GLY A 155 -3.49 -14.64 -13.20
C GLY A 155 -3.86 -14.56 -11.71
N LEU A 156 -3.04 -15.20 -10.90
CA LEU A 156 -3.06 -15.11 -9.44
C LEU A 156 -1.77 -14.44 -8.99
N GLN A 157 -1.85 -13.47 -8.14
CA GLN A 157 -0.69 -12.84 -7.49
C GLN A 157 -0.65 -13.19 -6.01
N LEU A 158 0.53 -13.60 -5.56
CA LEU A 158 0.91 -13.54 -4.16
C LEU A 158 1.65 -12.22 -3.96
N ARG A 159 1.23 -11.41 -2.99
CA ARG A 159 1.75 -10.06 -2.81
C ARG A 159 2.09 -9.75 -1.35
N ALA A 160 3.11 -8.93 -1.18
CA ALA A 160 3.42 -8.26 0.06
C ALA A 160 3.43 -6.75 -0.22
N ASP A 161 2.71 -6.00 0.59
CA ASP A 161 2.58 -4.55 0.44
C ASP A 161 3.05 -3.85 1.70
N CYS A 162 3.77 -2.75 1.51
CA CYS A 162 4.12 -1.81 2.56
C CYS A 162 3.53 -0.45 2.19
N LEU A 163 2.81 0.16 3.11
CA LEU A 163 2.26 1.50 2.98
C LEU A 163 2.73 2.33 4.16
N ALA A 164 3.27 3.51 3.90
CA ALA A 164 3.76 4.42 4.92
C ALA A 164 3.23 5.84 4.70
N ALA A 165 2.89 6.52 5.79
CA ALA A 165 2.50 7.92 5.78
C ALA A 165 2.99 8.62 7.05
N ASP A 166 3.45 9.85 6.91
CA ASP A 166 3.83 10.70 8.04
C ASP A 166 2.66 11.61 8.41
N PHE A 167 2.38 11.68 9.70
CA PHE A 167 1.29 12.47 10.26
C PHE A 167 1.84 13.64 11.06
N LYS A 168 1.19 14.79 10.90
CA LYS A 168 1.33 15.91 11.84
C LYS A 168 -0.01 16.18 12.46
N TYR A 169 -0.09 15.99 13.76
CA TYR A 169 -1.29 16.32 14.52
C TYR A 169 -1.11 17.66 15.23
N ASN A 170 -1.98 18.61 14.90
CA ASN A 170 -2.10 19.89 15.59
C ASN A 170 -3.58 20.04 15.93
N GLY A 171 -3.95 19.83 17.17
CA GLY A 171 -5.36 19.93 17.56
C GLY A 171 -5.60 19.93 19.06
N TYR A 172 -6.83 20.29 19.43
CA TYR A 172 -7.28 20.23 20.82
C TYR A 172 -7.89 18.88 21.09
N ARG A 173 -7.39 18.19 22.12
CA ARG A 173 -8.00 16.99 22.64
C ARG A 173 -8.95 17.36 23.77
N TYR A 174 -10.22 16.94 23.67
CA TYR A 174 -11.20 17.10 24.74
C TYR A 174 -11.04 15.96 25.73
N GLY A 175 -10.31 16.20 26.83
CA GLY A 175 -10.33 15.32 27.99
C GLY A 175 -11.40 15.74 28.98
N HIS A 176 -11.87 14.83 29.83
CA HIS A 176 -12.97 15.03 30.78
C HIS A 176 -12.81 16.21 31.76
N SER A 177 -11.67 16.89 31.83
CA SER A 177 -11.44 18.04 32.69
C SER A 177 -10.41 19.08 32.23
N HIS A 178 -9.70 18.85 31.11
CA HIS A 178 -8.70 19.79 30.63
C HIS A 178 -8.61 19.79 29.10
N HIS A 179 -8.45 20.99 28.51
CA HIS A 179 -8.09 21.16 27.12
C HIS A 179 -6.57 21.06 27.00
N TYR A 180 -6.07 20.06 26.27
CA TYR A 180 -4.65 19.96 25.93
C TYR A 180 -4.47 20.30 24.46
N TYR A 181 -3.52 21.19 24.17
CA TYR A 181 -3.01 21.38 22.82
C TYR A 181 -1.92 20.34 22.61
N ASP A 182 -2.18 19.38 21.74
CA ASP A 182 -1.20 18.37 21.35
C ASP A 182 -0.66 18.68 19.97
N ASP A 183 0.66 18.87 19.89
CA ASP A 183 1.42 18.97 18.65
C ASP A 183 2.41 17.80 18.62
N TRP A 184 2.15 16.80 17.76
CA TRP A 184 3.01 15.64 17.68
C TRP A 184 3.10 15.11 16.24
N ASP A 185 4.32 14.69 15.89
CA ASP A 185 4.64 14.01 14.65
C ASP A 185 4.60 12.51 14.90
N SER A 186 3.87 11.78 14.08
CA SER A 186 3.81 10.32 14.10
C SER A 186 3.97 9.78 12.69
N SER A 187 4.56 8.61 12.57
CA SER A 187 4.62 7.88 11.31
C SER A 187 3.83 6.59 11.43
N MET A 188 3.10 6.26 10.40
CA MET A 188 2.37 5.01 10.27
C MET A 188 2.93 4.20 9.13
N SER A 189 3.18 2.93 9.39
CA SER A 189 3.55 1.97 8.37
C SER A 189 2.68 0.73 8.50
N TYR A 190 2.20 0.23 7.37
CA TYR A 190 1.43 -1.00 7.30
C TYR A 190 2.15 -1.99 6.42
N LEU A 191 2.23 -3.22 6.90
CA LEU A 191 2.69 -4.37 6.14
C LEU A 191 1.51 -5.30 5.92
N SER A 192 1.28 -5.73 4.70
CA SER A 192 0.24 -6.71 4.39
C SER A 192 0.78 -7.86 3.54
N LEU A 193 0.16 -9.01 3.68
CA LEU A 193 0.35 -10.16 2.81
C LEU A 193 -1.01 -10.52 2.21
N GLY A 194 -1.05 -10.78 0.92
CA GLY A 194 -2.32 -11.02 0.27
C GLY A 194 -2.25 -11.79 -1.02
N VAL A 195 -3.42 -12.08 -1.53
CA VAL A 195 -3.62 -12.66 -2.84
C VAL A 195 -4.46 -11.73 -3.70
N ALA A 196 -4.17 -11.69 -4.99
CA ALA A 196 -4.95 -10.92 -5.93
C ALA A 196 -5.23 -11.72 -7.21
N LEU A 197 -6.39 -11.52 -7.79
CA LEU A 197 -6.68 -11.93 -9.15
C LEU A 197 -6.25 -10.82 -10.10
N VAL A 198 -5.63 -11.21 -11.20
CA VAL A 198 -5.16 -10.30 -12.24
C VAL A 198 -5.87 -10.63 -13.53
N PHE A 199 -6.44 -9.62 -14.14
CA PHE A 199 -7.11 -9.67 -15.43
C PHE A 199 -6.32 -8.80 -16.41
N GLY A 200 -5.89 -9.38 -17.53
CA GLY A 200 -5.11 -8.63 -18.48
C GLY A 200 -5.41 -8.98 -19.93
N LYS A 201 -5.16 -8.01 -20.80
CA LYS A 201 -5.35 -8.09 -22.24
C LYS A 201 -4.08 -7.73 -22.98
#